data_b401276ef12986d8507fda05749807f3
#
_entry.id   b401276ef12986d8507fda05749807f3
#
_cell.length_a   1.000
_cell.length_b   1.000
_cell.length_c   1.000
_cell.angle_alpha   90.00
_cell.angle_beta   90.00
_cell.angle_gamma   90.00
#
_symmetry.space_group_name_H-M   'P 1'
#
loop_
_entity.id
_entity.type
_entity.pdbx_description
1 polymer ?
#
loop_
_entity_poly.entity_id
_entity_poly.type
_entity_poly.pdbx_seq_one_letter_code
_entity_poly.pdbx_strand_id
1 'polypeptide(L)'
;MNNVKGITILGSGRSGTSFLANCLSDNRIFAGECTGGTKENLAVRRLNDSYLEQHHQANTRSKLPYGILPTGEIQVDPTYKEQAIRWIDTMNHAVMESAGGSSWWNPGPKYWFFKDPRTTLLHDMWVDHCDIIIGVFRNPVEVVNSYMKLLDVYYPGESKEEGVFNMLEYWKRFNQSLIYTFDHYDKSKWMIDFNGDVNGQLTNLFEELGLPNSTYNYDKSRIQNFSDEIFDDPVVENLYSQLTALKNL
;
A
#
# COMPACT_ATOMS: atom_id res chain seq x y z
N MET A 1 -23.80 -16.59 5.62
CA MET A 1 -22.34 -16.40 5.48
C MET A 1 -22.06 -14.91 5.58
N ASN A 2 -21.14 -14.52 6.45
CA ASN A 2 -20.81 -13.09 6.65
C ASN A 2 -20.12 -12.57 5.38
N ASN A 3 -20.78 -11.64 4.71
CA ASN A 3 -20.28 -11.07 3.44
C ASN A 3 -19.41 -9.82 3.71
N VAL A 4 -18.51 -9.91 4.70
CA VAL A 4 -17.53 -8.87 5.00
C VAL A 4 -16.21 -9.26 4.36
N LYS A 5 -15.59 -8.34 3.61
CA LYS A 5 -14.33 -8.58 2.92
C LYS A 5 -13.28 -7.54 3.32
N GLY A 6 -12.09 -8.03 3.61
CA GLY A 6 -10.92 -7.21 3.93
C GLY A 6 -10.09 -6.88 2.70
N ILE A 7 -9.73 -5.61 2.55
CA ILE A 7 -8.88 -5.09 1.47
C ILE A 7 -7.55 -4.62 2.07
N THR A 8 -6.44 -5.06 1.51
CA THR A 8 -5.12 -4.48 1.82
C THR A 8 -4.58 -3.69 0.64
N ILE A 9 -4.06 -2.48 0.92
CA ILE A 9 -3.39 -1.65 -0.08
C ILE A 9 -1.88 -1.78 0.13
N LEU A 10 -1.19 -2.31 -0.87
CA LEU A 10 0.25 -2.53 -0.90
C LEU A 10 0.94 -1.55 -1.87
N GLY A 11 2.20 -1.28 -1.63
CA GLY A 11 3.04 -0.43 -2.47
C GLY A 11 4.01 0.41 -1.66
N SER A 12 5.01 0.94 -2.33
CA SER A 12 5.98 1.84 -1.69
C SER A 12 5.32 3.16 -1.29
N GLY A 13 5.87 3.84 -0.31
CA GLY A 13 5.52 5.24 -0.06
C GLY A 13 5.72 6.08 -1.34
N ARG A 14 4.96 7.14 -1.50
CA ARG A 14 4.96 8.05 -2.66
C ARG A 14 4.49 7.44 -3.99
N SER A 15 4.04 6.20 -4.00
CA SER A 15 3.48 5.54 -5.20
C SER A 15 1.98 5.82 -5.45
N GLY A 16 1.31 6.60 -4.60
CA GLY A 16 -0.12 6.88 -4.76
C GLY A 16 -1.04 6.10 -3.81
N THR A 17 -0.51 5.24 -2.95
CA THR A 17 -1.30 4.45 -1.99
C THR A 17 -2.21 5.30 -1.10
N SER A 18 -1.78 6.52 -0.71
CA SER A 18 -2.63 7.43 0.08
C SER A 18 -3.80 8.01 -0.72
N PHE A 19 -3.60 8.24 -2.01
CA PHE A 19 -4.69 8.69 -2.89
C PHE A 19 -5.76 7.59 -3.00
N LEU A 20 -5.38 6.35 -3.29
CA LEU A 20 -6.31 5.22 -3.34
C LEU A 20 -7.03 5.03 -2.00
N ALA A 21 -6.32 5.10 -0.87
CA ALA A 21 -6.92 4.98 0.45
C ALA A 21 -7.97 6.08 0.74
N ASN A 22 -7.73 7.31 0.26
CA ASN A 22 -8.73 8.38 0.35
C ASN A 22 -9.95 8.05 -0.54
N CYS A 23 -9.73 7.57 -1.77
CA CYS A 23 -10.83 7.16 -2.65
C CYS A 23 -11.73 6.09 -2.02
N LEU A 24 -11.16 5.07 -1.39
CA LEU A 24 -11.93 4.06 -0.66
C LEU A 24 -12.66 4.64 0.56
N SER A 25 -12.00 5.52 1.34
CA SER A 25 -12.63 6.20 2.48
C SER A 25 -13.82 7.05 2.08
N ASP A 26 -13.71 7.79 0.97
CA ASP A 26 -14.77 8.66 0.48
C ASP A 26 -15.97 7.84 -0.04
N ASN A 27 -15.72 6.60 -0.50
CA ASN A 27 -16.76 5.61 -0.77
C ASN A 27 -17.32 4.93 0.50
N ARG A 28 -17.01 5.47 1.68
CA ARG A 28 -17.49 5.00 2.98
C ARG A 28 -17.05 3.58 3.33
N ILE A 29 -15.96 3.09 2.74
CA ILE A 29 -15.36 1.84 3.18
C ILE A 29 -14.66 2.09 4.50
N PHE A 30 -14.92 1.22 5.46
CA PHE A 30 -14.40 1.36 6.81
C PHE A 30 -12.89 1.12 6.85
N ALA A 31 -12.13 2.04 7.45
CA ALA A 31 -10.66 1.98 7.53
C ALA A 31 -10.14 1.87 8.98
N GLY A 32 -11.01 1.88 9.98
CA GLY A 32 -10.60 2.03 11.37
C GLY A 32 -9.98 3.40 11.65
N GLU A 33 -9.21 3.49 12.73
CA GLU A 33 -8.51 4.71 13.11
C GLU A 33 -7.26 4.91 12.24
N CYS A 34 -7.21 6.03 11.51
CA CYS A 34 -6.16 6.33 10.55
C CYS A 34 -5.46 7.66 10.84
N THR A 35 -4.21 7.79 10.36
CA THR A 35 -3.55 9.09 10.22
C THR A 35 -4.35 10.00 9.29
N GLY A 36 -4.21 11.32 9.44
CA GLY A 36 -4.96 12.30 8.65
C GLY A 36 -4.80 12.12 7.12
N GLY A 37 -3.86 12.83 6.51
CA GLY A 37 -3.73 12.87 5.04
C GLY A 37 -3.20 11.59 4.38
N THR A 38 -2.43 10.76 5.10
CA THR A 38 -1.83 9.53 4.53
C THR A 38 -2.73 8.31 4.64
N LYS A 39 -3.77 8.37 5.47
CA LYS A 39 -4.69 7.23 5.73
C LYS A 39 -3.99 5.92 6.12
N GLU A 40 -2.87 6.03 6.84
CA GLU A 40 -2.22 4.87 7.44
C GLU A 40 -3.02 4.44 8.68
N ASN A 41 -3.42 3.16 8.72
CA ASN A 41 -4.12 2.62 9.88
C ASN A 41 -3.18 2.58 11.08
N LEU A 42 -3.57 3.19 12.20
CA LEU A 42 -2.70 3.38 13.35
C LEU A 42 -2.33 2.09 14.06
N ALA A 43 -3.24 1.13 14.15
CA ALA A 43 -2.97 -0.16 14.78
C ALA A 43 -2.03 -1.00 13.91
N VAL A 44 -2.29 -1.09 12.62
CA VAL A 44 -1.43 -1.77 11.64
C VAL A 44 -0.02 -1.17 11.65
N ARG A 45 0.06 0.14 11.60
CA ARG A 45 1.33 0.87 11.65
C ARG A 45 2.13 0.55 12.91
N ARG A 46 1.50 0.59 14.08
CA ARG A 46 2.17 0.30 15.36
C ARG A 46 2.71 -1.13 15.39
N LEU A 47 1.94 -2.09 14.89
CA LEU A 47 2.35 -3.49 14.85
C LEU A 47 3.52 -3.70 13.89
N ASN A 48 3.44 -3.12 12.68
CA ASN A 48 4.51 -3.16 11.69
C ASN A 48 5.80 -2.50 12.21
N ASP A 49 5.69 -1.30 12.81
CA ASP A 49 6.82 -0.59 13.40
C ASP A 49 7.48 -1.42 14.50
N SER A 50 6.68 -1.95 15.43
CA SER A 50 7.17 -2.78 16.54
C SER A 50 7.94 -4.01 16.04
N TYR A 51 7.42 -4.69 15.01
CA TYR A 51 8.09 -5.85 14.43
C TYR A 51 9.43 -5.47 13.77
N LEU A 52 9.42 -4.44 12.93
CA LEU A 52 10.62 -4.00 12.21
C LEU A 52 11.70 -3.46 13.16
N GLU A 53 11.32 -2.72 14.20
CA GLU A 53 12.26 -2.22 15.22
C GLU A 53 12.88 -3.37 16.03
N GLN A 54 12.08 -4.34 16.43
CA GLN A 54 12.51 -5.42 17.31
C GLN A 54 13.34 -6.50 16.58
N HIS A 55 12.93 -6.88 15.38
CA HIS A 55 13.52 -8.02 14.67
C HIS A 55 14.53 -7.64 13.59
N HIS A 56 14.45 -6.41 13.07
CA HIS A 56 15.31 -5.96 11.97
C HIS A 56 16.10 -4.69 12.31
N GLN A 57 16.06 -4.23 13.56
CA GLN A 57 16.74 -3.01 14.00
C GLN A 57 16.44 -1.80 13.08
N ALA A 58 15.30 -1.85 12.41
CA ALA A 58 14.90 -0.80 11.49
C ALA A 58 14.55 0.46 12.27
N ASN A 59 15.13 1.58 11.92
CA ASN A 59 14.76 2.85 12.50
C ASN A 59 13.45 3.37 11.86
N THR A 60 12.30 2.89 12.35
CA THR A 60 10.99 3.31 11.83
C THR A 60 10.60 4.72 12.23
N ARG A 61 11.33 5.33 13.20
CA ARG A 61 11.12 6.71 13.65
C ARG A 61 11.78 7.72 12.73
N SER A 62 12.92 7.38 12.13
CA SER A 62 13.43 8.10 10.99
C SER A 62 12.54 7.76 9.81
N LYS A 63 11.89 8.72 9.28
CA LYS A 63 10.75 8.55 8.36
C LYS A 63 11.08 7.89 7.03
N LEU A 64 12.36 7.60 6.72
CA LEU A 64 12.85 6.95 5.48
C LEU A 64 14.37 6.74 5.52
N PRO A 65 14.91 5.82 4.72
CA PRO A 65 14.41 4.47 4.50
C PRO A 65 14.64 3.68 5.78
N TYR A 66 13.77 2.75 6.06
CA TYR A 66 13.82 1.88 7.23
C TYR A 66 15.15 1.14 7.34
N GLY A 67 16.25 1.79 7.68
CA GLY A 67 17.56 1.20 7.81
C GLY A 67 17.91 0.21 6.69
N ILE A 68 18.86 -0.66 6.90
CA ILE A 68 19.14 -1.78 5.99
C ILE A 68 18.00 -2.78 6.17
N LEU A 69 16.95 -2.69 5.34
CA LEU A 69 15.91 -3.72 5.30
C LEU A 69 16.55 -5.04 4.87
N PRO A 70 16.17 -6.14 5.50
CA PRO A 70 16.72 -7.44 5.13
C PRO A 70 16.45 -7.72 3.65
N THR A 71 17.45 -8.32 3.00
CA THR A 71 17.33 -8.83 1.65
C THR A 71 16.63 -10.18 1.73
N GLY A 72 15.47 -10.31 1.12
CA GLY A 72 14.73 -11.56 1.05
C GLY A 72 13.34 -11.46 1.70
N GLU A 73 12.65 -12.57 1.69
CA GLU A 73 11.36 -12.73 2.33
C GLU A 73 11.47 -12.58 3.84
N ILE A 74 10.67 -11.72 4.43
CA ILE A 74 10.59 -11.57 5.88
C ILE A 74 9.59 -12.59 6.40
N GLN A 75 10.10 -13.65 7.05
CA GLN A 75 9.25 -14.58 7.78
C GLN A 75 8.88 -13.98 9.14
N VAL A 76 7.60 -13.67 9.28
CA VAL A 76 7.10 -12.99 10.48
C VAL A 76 6.92 -13.99 11.63
N ASP A 77 7.34 -13.57 12.84
CA ASP A 77 7.12 -14.32 14.07
C ASP A 77 5.63 -14.62 14.29
N PRO A 78 5.27 -15.87 14.64
CA PRO A 78 3.88 -16.29 14.86
C PRO A 78 3.10 -15.41 15.84
N THR A 79 3.75 -14.89 16.87
CA THR A 79 3.12 -14.00 17.86
C THR A 79 2.58 -12.71 17.24
N TYR A 80 3.29 -12.16 16.27
CA TYR A 80 2.86 -10.97 15.53
C TYR A 80 1.74 -11.30 14.55
N LYS A 81 1.79 -12.46 13.89
CA LYS A 81 0.68 -12.95 13.05
C LYS A 81 -0.61 -13.10 13.85
N GLU A 82 -0.55 -13.66 15.04
CA GLU A 82 -1.72 -13.76 15.93
C GLU A 82 -2.28 -12.39 16.33
N GLN A 83 -1.43 -11.39 16.54
CA GLN A 83 -1.90 -10.04 16.83
C GLN A 83 -2.57 -9.41 15.60
N ALA A 84 -2.04 -9.63 14.40
CA ALA A 84 -2.65 -9.19 13.17
C ALA A 84 -4.04 -9.83 12.95
N ILE A 85 -4.17 -11.15 13.17
CA ILE A 85 -5.44 -11.88 13.10
C ILE A 85 -6.47 -11.27 14.04
N ARG A 86 -6.12 -11.05 15.31
CA ARG A 86 -7.04 -10.44 16.30
C ARG A 86 -7.50 -9.05 15.88
N TRP A 87 -6.62 -8.26 15.27
CA TRP A 87 -7.01 -6.96 14.74
C TRP A 87 -7.97 -7.09 13.56
N ILE A 88 -7.72 -8.01 12.63
CA ILE A 88 -8.59 -8.30 11.47
C ILE A 88 -9.99 -8.75 11.94
N ASP A 89 -10.05 -9.62 12.93
CA ASP A 89 -11.32 -10.05 13.53
C ASP A 89 -12.09 -8.88 14.13
N THR A 90 -11.38 -7.95 14.78
CA THR A 90 -11.98 -6.71 15.30
C THR A 90 -12.56 -5.85 14.16
N MET A 91 -11.86 -5.71 13.03
CA MET A 91 -12.35 -4.97 11.88
C MET A 91 -13.60 -5.64 11.27
N ASN A 92 -13.56 -6.96 11.09
CA ASN A 92 -14.70 -7.73 10.61
C ASN A 92 -15.93 -7.51 11.50
N HIS A 93 -15.74 -7.55 12.81
CA HIS A 93 -16.83 -7.37 13.79
C HIS A 93 -17.38 -5.94 13.74
N ALA A 94 -16.52 -4.92 13.73
CA ALA A 94 -16.92 -3.52 13.66
C ALA A 94 -17.77 -3.21 12.42
N VAL A 95 -17.40 -3.79 11.26
CA VAL A 95 -18.18 -3.64 10.02
C VAL A 95 -19.54 -4.34 10.12
N MET A 96 -19.59 -5.52 10.73
CA MET A 96 -20.86 -6.23 10.96
C MET A 96 -21.81 -5.47 11.88
N GLU A 97 -21.30 -4.93 12.99
CA GLU A 97 -22.10 -4.14 13.93
C GLU A 97 -22.63 -2.85 13.33
N SER A 98 -21.78 -2.11 12.61
CA SER A 98 -22.18 -0.87 11.94
C SER A 98 -23.29 -1.08 10.90
N ALA A 99 -23.38 -2.28 10.36
CA ALA A 99 -24.36 -2.69 9.38
C ALA A 99 -25.71 -3.14 9.97
N GLY A 100 -25.75 -3.50 11.23
CA GLY A 100 -26.99 -3.94 11.92
C GLY A 100 -28.05 -2.86 12.01
N GLY A 101 -27.69 -1.58 11.83
CA GLY A 101 -28.61 -0.44 11.93
C GLY A 101 -29.32 0.00 10.65
N SER A 102 -28.84 -0.40 9.45
CA SER A 102 -29.38 0.14 8.19
C SER A 102 -29.41 -0.85 7.01
N SER A 103 -29.31 -2.13 7.24
CA SER A 103 -28.97 -3.12 6.21
C SER A 103 -30.07 -3.60 5.27
N TRP A 104 -31.26 -3.06 5.35
CA TRP A 104 -32.38 -3.48 4.49
C TRP A 104 -32.20 -3.11 3.00
N TRP A 105 -31.30 -2.19 2.67
CA TRP A 105 -31.23 -1.57 1.35
C TRP A 105 -29.95 -1.87 0.55
N ASN A 106 -28.92 -2.51 1.15
CA ASN A 106 -27.71 -2.86 0.40
C ASN A 106 -27.26 -4.30 0.71
N PRO A 107 -27.68 -5.30 -0.09
CA PRO A 107 -27.32 -6.70 0.09
C PRO A 107 -25.88 -7.02 -0.37
N GLY A 108 -25.14 -6.03 -0.88
CA GLY A 108 -23.78 -6.21 -1.38
C GLY A 108 -22.75 -6.55 -0.28
N PRO A 109 -21.56 -6.97 -0.66
CA PRO A 109 -20.48 -7.23 0.27
C PRO A 109 -20.10 -5.95 1.02
N LYS A 110 -19.77 -6.09 2.29
CA LYS A 110 -19.28 -5.02 3.13
C LYS A 110 -17.77 -5.07 3.15
N TYR A 111 -17.16 -3.93 2.96
CA TYR A 111 -15.71 -3.85 2.91
C TYR A 111 -15.15 -3.07 4.09
N TRP A 112 -13.98 -3.48 4.52
CA TRP A 112 -13.04 -2.66 5.27
C TRP A 112 -11.69 -2.69 4.56
N PHE A 113 -10.87 -1.70 4.81
CA PHE A 113 -9.53 -1.70 4.26
C PHE A 113 -8.51 -1.18 5.27
N PHE A 114 -7.27 -1.52 5.04
CA PHE A 114 -6.15 -0.86 5.67
C PHE A 114 -5.03 -0.58 4.68
N LYS A 115 -4.25 0.41 5.03
CA LYS A 115 -3.08 0.84 4.28
C LYS A 115 -1.97 1.23 5.25
N ASP A 116 -0.85 0.59 5.09
CA ASP A 116 0.45 1.00 5.63
C ASP A 116 1.52 0.52 4.66
N PRO A 117 2.46 1.37 4.19
CA PRO A 117 3.48 0.93 3.23
C PRO A 117 4.29 -0.27 3.73
N ARG A 118 4.57 -0.37 5.04
CA ARG A 118 5.35 -1.46 5.66
C ARG A 118 4.70 -2.83 5.47
N THR A 119 3.38 -2.87 5.34
CA THR A 119 2.64 -4.10 5.05
C THR A 119 3.13 -4.78 3.78
N THR A 120 3.60 -4.00 2.80
CA THR A 120 4.19 -4.57 1.58
C THR A 120 5.40 -5.45 1.88
N LEU A 121 6.24 -5.08 2.85
CA LEU A 121 7.39 -5.87 3.28
C LEU A 121 6.99 -7.01 4.22
N LEU A 122 5.92 -6.81 4.98
CA LEU A 122 5.40 -7.73 6.00
C LEU A 122 4.14 -8.45 5.50
N HIS A 123 4.06 -8.71 4.19
CA HIS A 123 2.89 -9.33 3.56
C HIS A 123 2.49 -10.66 4.24
N ASP A 124 3.46 -11.46 4.69
CA ASP A 124 3.27 -12.72 5.42
C ASP A 124 2.50 -12.55 6.75
N MET A 125 2.49 -11.34 7.33
CA MET A 125 1.69 -11.04 8.53
C MET A 125 0.21 -10.79 8.20
N TRP A 126 -0.12 -10.31 7.00
CA TRP A 126 -1.40 -9.67 6.74
C TRP A 126 -2.21 -10.30 5.61
N VAL A 127 -1.54 -10.69 4.51
CA VAL A 127 -2.21 -10.96 3.23
C VAL A 127 -3.08 -12.20 3.28
N ASP A 128 -2.69 -13.23 4.01
CA ASP A 128 -3.49 -14.45 4.14
C ASP A 128 -4.89 -14.21 4.73
N HIS A 129 -5.03 -13.15 5.51
CA HIS A 129 -6.25 -12.79 6.22
C HIS A 129 -7.08 -11.71 5.51
N CYS A 130 -6.65 -11.27 4.33
CA CYS A 130 -7.39 -10.35 3.46
C CYS A 130 -8.01 -11.10 2.29
N ASP A 131 -9.12 -10.56 1.77
CA ASP A 131 -9.81 -11.14 0.61
C ASP A 131 -9.31 -10.53 -0.70
N ILE A 132 -8.89 -9.26 -0.65
CA ILE A 132 -8.52 -8.47 -1.82
C ILE A 132 -7.18 -7.76 -1.58
N ILE A 133 -6.29 -7.86 -2.55
CA ILE A 133 -5.00 -7.18 -2.58
C ILE A 133 -5.05 -6.10 -3.65
N ILE A 134 -4.80 -4.85 -3.27
CA ILE A 134 -4.62 -3.77 -4.25
C ILE A 134 -3.18 -3.30 -4.19
N GLY A 135 -2.40 -3.63 -5.21
CA GLY A 135 -1.04 -3.15 -5.41
C GLY A 135 -1.04 -1.78 -6.09
N VAL A 136 -0.17 -0.90 -5.66
CA VAL A 136 0.00 0.42 -6.28
C VAL A 136 1.49 0.64 -6.55
N PHE A 137 1.84 0.85 -7.80
CA PHE A 137 3.20 1.20 -8.19
C PHE A 137 3.26 2.51 -8.98
N ARG A 138 4.44 3.07 -9.05
CA ARG A 138 4.72 4.32 -9.75
C ARG A 138 6.13 4.29 -10.31
N ASN A 139 6.37 5.07 -11.37
CA ASN A 139 7.70 5.26 -11.96
C ASN A 139 8.75 5.58 -10.88
N PRO A 140 9.88 4.88 -10.85
CA PRO A 140 10.93 5.05 -9.83
C PRO A 140 11.51 6.47 -9.79
N VAL A 141 11.70 7.13 -10.93
CA VAL A 141 12.20 8.51 -10.99
C VAL A 141 11.25 9.47 -10.27
N GLU A 142 9.95 9.30 -10.47
CA GLU A 142 8.95 10.14 -9.82
C GLU A 142 8.86 9.89 -8.31
N VAL A 143 8.98 8.63 -7.88
CA VAL A 143 9.02 8.27 -6.47
C VAL A 143 10.25 8.90 -5.81
N VAL A 144 11.43 8.70 -6.37
CA VAL A 144 12.69 9.30 -5.88
C VAL A 144 12.58 10.81 -5.81
N ASN A 145 12.18 11.47 -6.90
CA ASN A 145 12.01 12.93 -6.93
C ASN A 145 11.01 13.44 -5.89
N SER A 146 9.96 12.67 -5.62
CA SER A 146 8.99 13.01 -4.58
C SER A 146 9.57 12.92 -3.18
N TYR A 147 10.50 12.00 -2.93
CA TYR A 147 11.23 11.89 -1.67
C TYR A 147 12.28 12.97 -1.52
N MET A 148 13.04 13.25 -2.58
CA MET A 148 14.12 14.25 -2.56
C MET A 148 13.63 15.64 -2.13
N LYS A 149 12.37 15.98 -2.38
CA LYS A 149 11.76 17.22 -1.87
C LYS A 149 11.64 17.28 -0.34
N LEU A 150 11.73 16.13 0.32
CA LEU A 150 11.60 15.98 1.76
C LEU A 150 12.93 15.58 2.41
N LEU A 151 14.02 15.51 1.63
CA LEU A 151 15.31 15.03 2.11
C LEU A 151 15.76 15.86 3.31
N ASP A 152 15.81 17.17 3.20
CA ASP A 152 16.26 18.06 4.28
C ASP A 152 15.38 18.01 5.54
N VAL A 153 14.10 17.64 5.36
CA VAL A 153 13.14 17.50 6.47
C VAL A 153 13.33 16.19 7.23
N TYR A 154 13.63 15.12 6.52
CA TYR A 154 13.68 13.77 7.09
C TYR A 154 15.09 13.29 7.37
N TYR A 155 16.09 13.80 6.63
CA TYR A 155 17.51 13.42 6.70
C TYR A 155 18.40 14.65 6.61
N PRO A 156 18.35 15.53 7.61
CA PRO A 156 19.21 16.71 7.61
C PRO A 156 20.68 16.27 7.61
N GLY A 157 21.40 16.69 6.57
CA GLY A 157 22.83 16.40 6.41
C GLY A 157 23.16 15.22 5.49
N GLU A 158 22.19 14.50 4.95
CA GLU A 158 22.41 13.49 3.91
C GLU A 158 22.71 14.18 2.57
N SER A 159 23.69 13.69 1.82
CA SER A 159 23.95 14.20 0.47
C SER A 159 22.83 13.83 -0.50
N LYS A 160 22.69 14.59 -1.58
CA LYS A 160 21.67 14.27 -2.58
C LYS A 160 21.90 12.91 -3.24
N GLU A 161 23.16 12.57 -3.47
CA GLU A 161 23.55 11.30 -4.09
C GLU A 161 23.19 10.12 -3.19
N GLU A 162 23.47 10.21 -1.89
CA GLU A 162 23.05 9.20 -0.91
C GLU A 162 21.53 9.10 -0.82
N GLY A 163 20.82 10.24 -0.80
CA GLY A 163 19.36 10.28 -0.80
C GLY A 163 18.75 9.58 -2.02
N VAL A 164 19.27 9.85 -3.22
CA VAL A 164 18.81 9.18 -4.45
C VAL A 164 19.07 7.67 -4.37
N PHE A 165 20.28 7.27 -3.97
CA PHE A 165 20.63 5.86 -3.84
C PHE A 165 19.71 5.14 -2.84
N ASN A 166 19.53 5.70 -1.65
CA ASN A 166 18.71 5.11 -0.59
C ASN A 166 17.24 4.98 -1.03
N MET A 167 16.73 5.99 -1.74
CA MET A 167 15.34 5.97 -2.23
C MET A 167 15.14 4.96 -3.35
N LEU A 168 16.13 4.78 -4.20
CA LEU A 168 16.07 3.79 -5.26
C LEU A 168 16.11 2.36 -4.69
N GLU A 169 16.96 2.10 -3.72
CA GLU A 169 17.00 0.82 -3.00
C GLU A 169 15.68 0.55 -2.26
N TYR A 170 15.10 1.58 -1.63
CA TYR A 170 13.76 1.50 -1.03
C TYR A 170 12.71 1.12 -2.07
N TRP A 171 12.67 1.79 -3.23
CA TRP A 171 11.74 1.50 -4.31
C TRP A 171 11.89 0.06 -4.81
N LYS A 172 13.12 -0.40 -5.05
CA LYS A 172 13.41 -1.77 -5.49
C LYS A 172 12.82 -2.80 -4.50
N ARG A 173 13.11 -2.67 -3.22
CA ARG A 173 12.69 -3.63 -2.19
C ARG A 173 11.19 -3.72 -2.05
N PHE A 174 10.51 -2.58 -2.00
CA PHE A 174 9.06 -2.57 -1.89
C PHE A 174 8.41 -3.20 -3.12
N ASN A 175 8.91 -2.94 -4.30
CA ASN A 175 8.34 -3.48 -5.52
C ASN A 175 8.71 -4.95 -5.77
N GLN A 176 9.87 -5.41 -5.34
CA GLN A 176 10.18 -6.86 -5.29
C GLN A 176 9.19 -7.61 -4.38
N SER A 177 8.94 -7.07 -3.19
CA SER A 177 7.98 -7.68 -2.26
C SER A 177 6.54 -7.62 -2.79
N LEU A 178 6.17 -6.54 -3.49
CA LEU A 178 4.87 -6.40 -4.14
C LEU A 178 4.68 -7.47 -5.23
N ILE A 179 5.67 -7.64 -6.13
CA ILE A 179 5.66 -8.67 -7.17
C ILE A 179 5.55 -10.05 -6.54
N TYR A 180 6.41 -10.35 -5.55
CA TYR A 180 6.35 -11.61 -4.82
C TYR A 180 4.94 -11.89 -4.27
N THR A 181 4.30 -10.90 -3.64
CA THR A 181 2.94 -11.03 -3.11
C THR A 181 1.94 -11.37 -4.22
N PHE A 182 2.06 -10.73 -5.37
CA PHE A 182 1.16 -11.00 -6.49
C PHE A 182 1.36 -12.39 -7.10
N ASP A 183 2.56 -12.92 -7.06
CA ASP A 183 2.86 -14.25 -7.61
C ASP A 183 2.45 -15.38 -6.67
N HIS A 184 2.52 -15.18 -5.34
CA HIS A 184 2.43 -16.27 -4.36
C HIS A 184 1.10 -16.39 -3.64
N TYR A 185 0.28 -15.34 -3.57
CA TYR A 185 -1.01 -15.40 -2.88
C TYR A 185 -2.15 -15.55 -3.88
N ASP A 186 -2.99 -16.58 -3.68
CA ASP A 186 -4.20 -16.80 -4.49
C ASP A 186 -5.39 -16.02 -3.90
N LYS A 187 -5.45 -14.74 -4.21
CA LYS A 187 -6.47 -13.78 -3.76
C LYS A 187 -7.01 -13.00 -4.96
N SER A 188 -8.12 -12.30 -4.79
CA SER A 188 -8.53 -11.26 -5.74
C SER A 188 -7.48 -10.14 -5.73
N LYS A 189 -6.94 -9.80 -6.90
CA LYS A 189 -5.81 -8.87 -7.04
C LYS A 189 -6.09 -7.78 -8.04
N TRP A 190 -5.67 -6.56 -7.70
CA TRP A 190 -5.69 -5.40 -8.57
C TRP A 190 -4.36 -4.69 -8.53
N MET A 191 -3.81 -4.35 -9.70
CA MET A 191 -2.59 -3.57 -9.79
C MET A 191 -2.90 -2.21 -10.40
N ILE A 192 -2.64 -1.14 -9.66
CA ILE A 192 -2.84 0.25 -10.09
C ILE A 192 -1.50 0.86 -10.49
N ASP A 193 -1.38 1.18 -11.77
CA ASP A 193 -0.27 1.96 -12.32
C ASP A 193 -0.57 3.46 -12.14
N PHE A 194 0.15 4.09 -11.22
CA PHE A 194 -0.07 5.50 -10.89
C PHE A 194 0.44 6.48 -11.97
N ASN A 195 1.15 5.99 -12.97
CA ASN A 195 1.55 6.75 -14.16
C ASN A 195 0.57 6.59 -15.33
N GLY A 196 -0.25 5.56 -15.29
CA GLY A 196 -1.24 5.24 -16.31
C GLY A 196 -2.52 6.09 -16.22
N ASP A 197 -3.61 5.56 -16.77
CA ASP A 197 -4.94 6.12 -16.60
C ASP A 197 -5.52 5.71 -15.23
N VAL A 198 -5.14 6.45 -14.19
CA VAL A 198 -5.59 6.18 -12.81
C VAL A 198 -7.11 6.24 -12.69
N ASN A 199 -7.77 7.18 -13.37
CA ASN A 199 -9.23 7.33 -13.29
C ASN A 199 -9.95 6.12 -13.90
N GLY A 200 -9.52 5.65 -15.08
CA GLY A 200 -10.07 4.45 -15.70
C GLY A 200 -9.84 3.20 -14.84
N GLN A 201 -8.62 3.02 -14.30
CA GLN A 201 -8.31 1.90 -13.41
C GLN A 201 -9.17 1.91 -12.14
N LEU A 202 -9.40 3.06 -11.53
CA LEU A 202 -10.28 3.19 -10.35
C LEU A 202 -11.74 2.93 -10.70
N THR A 203 -12.21 3.38 -11.85
CA THR A 203 -13.58 3.09 -12.32
C THR A 203 -13.79 1.59 -12.40
N ASN A 204 -12.90 0.87 -13.06
CA ASN A 204 -12.98 -0.59 -13.20
C ASN A 204 -12.94 -1.29 -11.83
N LEU A 205 -12.01 -0.89 -10.94
CA LEU A 205 -11.92 -1.44 -9.59
C LEU A 205 -13.23 -1.23 -8.81
N PHE A 206 -13.82 -0.04 -8.86
CA PHE A 206 -15.03 0.27 -8.11
C PHE A 206 -16.26 -0.45 -8.69
N GLU A 207 -16.34 -0.60 -10.00
CA GLU A 207 -17.37 -1.39 -10.65
C GLU A 207 -17.30 -2.85 -10.19
N GLU A 208 -16.12 -3.47 -10.16
CA GLU A 208 -15.97 -4.84 -9.67
C GLU A 208 -16.29 -4.98 -8.18
N LEU A 209 -15.93 -3.99 -7.37
CA LEU A 209 -16.31 -3.98 -5.96
C LEU A 209 -17.80 -3.66 -5.73
N GLY A 210 -18.54 -3.31 -6.79
CA GLY A 210 -19.95 -2.89 -6.67
C GLY A 210 -20.11 -1.57 -5.91
N LEU A 211 -19.08 -0.71 -5.96
CA LEU A 211 -19.08 0.61 -5.33
C LEU A 211 -19.60 1.67 -6.30
N PRO A 212 -20.24 2.72 -5.79
CA PRO A 212 -20.65 3.80 -6.66
C PRO A 212 -19.43 4.47 -7.31
N ASN A 213 -19.51 4.75 -8.61
CA ASN A 213 -18.51 5.54 -9.31
C ASN A 213 -18.48 6.95 -8.69
N SER A 214 -17.58 7.15 -7.77
CA SER A 214 -17.35 8.48 -7.22
C SER A 214 -16.42 9.23 -8.17
N THR A 215 -16.75 10.48 -8.41
CA THR A 215 -16.00 11.41 -9.26
C THR A 215 -14.66 11.78 -8.64
N TYR A 216 -13.73 10.79 -8.56
CA TYR A 216 -12.35 11.12 -8.24
C TYR A 216 -11.68 11.61 -9.51
N ASN A 217 -11.46 12.90 -9.57
CA ASN A 217 -10.59 13.46 -10.58
C ASN A 217 -9.14 13.39 -10.06
N TYR A 218 -8.46 12.32 -10.41
CA TYR A 218 -7.02 12.33 -10.36
C TYR A 218 -6.52 13.36 -11.37
N ASP A 219 -6.08 14.49 -10.85
CA ASP A 219 -5.56 15.58 -11.66
C ASP A 219 -4.06 15.41 -11.84
N LYS A 220 -3.67 14.89 -13.01
CA LYS A 220 -2.25 14.74 -13.38
C LYS A 220 -1.45 16.04 -13.28
N SER A 221 -2.11 17.22 -13.45
CA SER A 221 -1.43 18.51 -13.36
C SER A 221 -0.87 18.80 -11.96
N ARG A 222 -1.37 18.13 -10.94
CA ARG A 222 -0.86 18.20 -9.56
C ARG A 222 0.40 17.37 -9.34
N ILE A 223 0.75 16.48 -10.29
CA ILE A 223 2.01 15.74 -10.24
C ILE A 223 3.10 16.64 -10.81
N GLN A 224 3.89 17.20 -9.92
CA GLN A 224 4.97 18.12 -10.29
C GLN A 224 6.19 17.43 -10.93
N ASN A 225 6.20 16.11 -11.08
CA ASN A 225 7.37 15.33 -11.52
C ASN A 225 6.95 14.16 -12.39
N PHE A 226 6.14 14.42 -13.42
CA PHE A 226 5.87 13.40 -14.42
C PHE A 226 7.16 13.15 -15.23
N SER A 227 7.59 11.91 -15.36
CA SER A 227 8.75 11.49 -16.14
C SER A 227 8.46 10.19 -16.88
N ASP A 228 8.79 10.14 -18.15
CA ASP A 228 8.84 8.90 -18.93
C ASP A 228 10.21 8.23 -18.81
N GLU A 229 11.18 8.89 -18.15
CA GLU A 229 12.52 8.36 -17.92
C GLU A 229 12.47 7.28 -16.82
N ILE A 230 13.37 6.32 -16.93
CA ILE A 230 13.65 5.29 -15.91
C ILE A 230 15.14 5.37 -15.61
N PHE A 231 15.54 5.03 -14.38
CA PHE A 231 16.96 4.94 -14.05
C PHE A 231 17.66 3.88 -14.93
N ASP A 232 18.84 4.21 -15.41
CA ASP A 232 19.74 3.28 -16.10
C ASP A 232 20.30 2.25 -15.10
N ASP A 233 19.43 1.33 -14.71
CA ASP A 233 19.70 0.25 -13.75
C ASP A 233 18.88 -0.98 -14.18
N PRO A 234 19.54 -2.07 -14.63
CA PRO A 234 18.85 -3.25 -15.16
C PRO A 234 17.85 -3.88 -14.16
N VAL A 235 18.09 -3.76 -12.86
CA VAL A 235 17.17 -4.27 -11.84
C VAL A 235 15.91 -3.42 -11.80
N VAL A 236 16.05 -2.11 -11.89
CA VAL A 236 14.91 -1.16 -11.91
C VAL A 236 14.06 -1.37 -13.15
N GLU A 237 14.70 -1.47 -14.33
CA GLU A 237 14.01 -1.71 -15.59
C GLU A 237 13.22 -3.02 -15.59
N ASN A 238 13.85 -4.09 -15.11
CA ASN A 238 13.19 -5.40 -14.98
C ASN A 238 12.01 -5.37 -14.04
N LEU A 239 12.16 -4.78 -12.85
CA LEU A 239 11.07 -4.65 -11.88
C LEU A 239 9.92 -3.81 -12.41
N TYR A 240 10.22 -2.69 -13.06
CA TYR A 240 9.19 -1.82 -13.62
C TYR A 240 8.42 -2.51 -14.77
N SER A 241 9.12 -3.29 -15.58
CA SER A 241 8.51 -4.11 -16.63
C SER A 241 7.57 -5.18 -16.04
N GLN A 242 7.98 -5.89 -15.00
CA GLN A 242 7.16 -6.88 -14.32
C GLN A 242 5.90 -6.26 -13.70
N LEU A 243 6.04 -5.13 -13.00
CA LEU A 243 4.90 -4.40 -12.43
C LEU A 243 3.90 -3.96 -13.50
N THR A 244 4.42 -3.49 -14.65
CA THR A 244 3.58 -3.09 -15.78
C THR A 244 2.83 -4.27 -16.40
N ALA A 245 3.44 -5.45 -16.41
CA ALA A 245 2.78 -6.68 -16.87
C ALA A 245 1.64 -7.11 -15.94
N LEU A 246 1.83 -6.97 -14.61
CA LEU A 246 0.83 -7.35 -13.62
C LEU A 246 -0.45 -6.52 -13.66
N LYS A 247 -0.43 -5.30 -14.21
CA LYS A 247 -1.65 -4.46 -14.32
C LYS A 247 -2.68 -5.00 -15.32
N ASN A 248 -2.28 -5.94 -16.16
CA ASN A 248 -3.12 -6.50 -17.22
C ASN A 248 -3.75 -7.85 -16.83
N LEU A 249 -3.56 -8.28 -15.57
CA LEU A 249 -4.14 -9.48 -15.00
C LEU A 249 -5.48 -9.18 -14.35
#